data_03b4d1e9a187849e3c82d1252cde7c2c
#
_entry.id   03b4d1e9a187849e3c82d1252cde7c2c
#
_cell.length_a   1.000
_cell.length_b   1.000
_cell.length_c   1.000
_cell.angle_alpha   90.00
_cell.angle_beta   90.00
_cell.angle_gamma   90.00
#
_symmetry.space_group_name_H-M   'P 1'
#
loop_
_entity.id
_entity.type
_entity.pdbx_description
1 polymer ?
#
loop_
_entity_poly.entity_id
_entity_poly.type
_entity_poly.pdbx_seq_one_letter_code
_entity_poly.pdbx_strand_id
1 'polypeptide(L)'
;GEPLQHYYLYLFTGDGQELTLAESAPSLYCFPNRLEDITALEYAVSHGGQYAAYYLGCLLLDRSRWQEAQALWERCAENIALPTVWRNLALIYYNKLHDAPRARKAMQTAFAMDKTDARVFFELDQLDKTTNAPYAERLVRMQENTALLPQRDDLYTEYITLLNLDGQYQKAYDCIMEHTFHPWEGGEGKIPAQYRLALMGLARAADDDTALALLQQALTYPHNLGEGKLIGNLDNDLYEMIGELYAKRGDTARAEEAFRLAARGNFDLTGAIYYNDQPPQMMYYAAKALAALGETDEAQKRFAAFIDYAEAHRDDVMEIEYFAVSLPDFLIFEGDLNKNNRVHCCLMEALGALGLGDNERARQAALRGLAENGCQSELNRIVKGIL
;
A
#
# COMPACT_ATOMS: atom_id res chain seq x y z
N GLY A 1 1.41 -37.30 -14.39
CA GLY A 1 2.69 -37.34 -13.67
C GLY A 1 3.17 -35.91 -13.37
N GLU A 2 4.11 -35.80 -12.50
CA GLU A 2 4.75 -34.52 -12.18
C GLU A 2 5.71 -34.15 -13.33
N PRO A 3 5.69 -32.92 -13.87
CA PRO A 3 6.52 -32.53 -15.01
C PRO A 3 8.01 -32.86 -14.82
N LEU A 4 8.55 -32.61 -13.63
CA LEU A 4 9.98 -32.78 -13.33
C LEU A 4 10.45 -34.23 -13.47
N GLN A 5 9.61 -35.22 -13.11
CA GLN A 5 9.92 -36.64 -13.28
C GLN A 5 10.09 -36.99 -14.77
N HIS A 6 9.24 -36.45 -15.63
CA HIS A 6 9.32 -36.68 -17.07
C HIS A 6 10.54 -36.00 -17.70
N TYR A 7 10.98 -34.82 -17.22
CA TYR A 7 12.24 -34.21 -17.64
C TYR A 7 13.46 -35.06 -17.27
N TYR A 8 13.48 -35.70 -16.09
CA TYR A 8 14.53 -36.62 -15.73
C TYR A 8 14.52 -37.90 -16.59
N LEU A 9 13.33 -38.48 -16.83
CA LEU A 9 13.21 -39.63 -17.73
C LEU A 9 13.70 -39.28 -19.12
N TYR A 10 13.34 -38.09 -19.66
CA TYR A 10 13.84 -37.63 -20.91
C TYR A 10 15.37 -37.48 -20.94
N LEU A 11 15.96 -36.90 -19.90
CA LEU A 11 17.42 -36.78 -19.80
C LEU A 11 18.13 -38.16 -19.84
N PHE A 12 17.60 -39.20 -19.17
CA PHE A 12 18.25 -40.47 -19.07
C PHE A 12 17.97 -41.41 -20.23
N THR A 13 16.82 -41.28 -20.87
CA THR A 13 16.40 -42.20 -21.94
C THR A 13 16.49 -41.64 -23.34
N GLY A 14 16.43 -40.29 -23.46
CA GLY A 14 16.28 -39.63 -24.76
C GLY A 14 14.90 -39.83 -25.42
N ASP A 15 13.93 -40.41 -24.70
CA ASP A 15 12.61 -40.67 -25.24
C ASP A 15 11.78 -39.36 -25.36
N GLY A 16 11.53 -38.93 -26.58
CA GLY A 16 10.75 -37.72 -26.88
C GLY A 16 9.30 -37.74 -26.35
N GLN A 17 8.76 -38.92 -26.04
CA GLN A 17 7.45 -39.02 -25.40
C GLN A 17 7.49 -38.44 -24.01
N GLU A 18 8.57 -38.62 -23.26
CA GLU A 18 8.74 -38.06 -21.90
C GLU A 18 8.80 -36.54 -21.95
N LEU A 19 9.47 -35.93 -22.93
CA LEU A 19 9.43 -34.48 -23.12
C LEU A 19 8.01 -34.00 -23.40
N THR A 20 7.27 -34.69 -24.27
CA THR A 20 5.88 -34.33 -24.58
C THR A 20 4.99 -34.42 -23.33
N LEU A 21 5.16 -35.45 -22.54
CA LEU A 21 4.41 -35.61 -21.27
C LEU A 21 4.74 -34.47 -20.26
N ALA A 22 6.02 -34.13 -20.14
CA ALA A 22 6.45 -33.02 -19.29
C ALA A 22 5.85 -31.68 -19.72
N GLU A 23 5.92 -31.36 -21.00
CA GLU A 23 5.46 -30.09 -21.59
C GLU A 23 3.91 -29.97 -21.61
N SER A 24 3.19 -31.08 -21.57
CA SER A 24 1.72 -31.11 -21.51
C SER A 24 1.14 -31.23 -20.09
N ALA A 25 1.98 -31.50 -19.09
CA ALA A 25 1.53 -31.63 -17.72
C ALA A 25 1.11 -30.28 -17.12
N PRO A 26 0.16 -30.28 -16.15
CA PRO A 26 -0.20 -29.05 -15.47
C PRO A 26 1.01 -28.39 -14.79
N SER A 27 1.19 -27.09 -14.99
CA SER A 27 2.32 -26.33 -14.44
C SER A 27 2.20 -26.03 -12.95
N LEU A 28 1.04 -26.28 -12.36
CA LEU A 28 0.81 -26.07 -10.93
C LEU A 28 1.57 -27.09 -10.09
N TYR A 29 2.15 -26.60 -8.98
CA TYR A 29 2.88 -27.43 -7.99
C TYR A 29 4.16 -28.09 -8.48
N CYS A 30 4.76 -27.63 -9.58
CA CYS A 30 6.09 -28.04 -9.99
C CYS A 30 7.12 -26.96 -9.59
N PHE A 31 7.98 -27.29 -8.60
CA PHE A 31 8.94 -26.37 -8.00
C PHE A 31 10.35 -26.97 -8.02
N PRO A 32 11.08 -26.88 -9.14
CA PRO A 32 12.48 -27.29 -9.20
C PRO A 32 13.31 -26.53 -8.14
N ASN A 33 14.12 -27.25 -7.38
CA ASN A 33 14.91 -26.66 -6.30
C ASN A 33 16.29 -27.26 -6.08
N ARG A 34 16.64 -28.31 -6.82
CA ARG A 34 17.93 -29.01 -6.74
C ARG A 34 18.85 -28.57 -7.87
N LEU A 35 20.16 -28.72 -7.66
CA LEU A 35 21.14 -28.42 -8.72
C LEU A 35 21.01 -29.39 -9.90
N GLU A 36 20.64 -30.63 -9.64
CA GLU A 36 20.41 -31.67 -10.66
C GLU A 36 19.23 -31.30 -11.57
N ASP A 37 18.23 -30.58 -11.03
CA ASP A 37 17.08 -30.11 -11.83
C ASP A 37 17.52 -29.17 -12.95
N ILE A 38 18.60 -28.37 -12.72
CA ILE A 38 19.18 -27.52 -13.75
C ILE A 38 19.59 -28.34 -14.95
N THR A 39 20.33 -29.44 -14.74
CA THR A 39 20.80 -30.32 -15.83
C THR A 39 19.65 -30.91 -16.64
N ALA A 40 18.62 -31.42 -15.96
CA ALA A 40 17.47 -32.01 -16.63
C ALA A 40 16.68 -30.98 -17.44
N LEU A 41 16.48 -29.79 -16.87
CA LEU A 41 15.74 -28.71 -17.52
C LEU A 41 16.55 -28.08 -18.67
N GLU A 42 17.88 -27.88 -18.52
CA GLU A 42 18.75 -27.40 -19.61
C GLU A 42 18.74 -28.37 -20.80
N TYR A 43 18.79 -29.69 -20.53
CA TYR A 43 18.67 -30.68 -21.58
C TYR A 43 17.34 -30.56 -22.32
N ALA A 44 16.22 -30.46 -21.60
CA ALA A 44 14.90 -30.27 -22.19
C ALA A 44 14.79 -28.95 -22.98
N VAL A 45 15.31 -27.85 -22.45
CA VAL A 45 15.36 -26.54 -23.11
C VAL A 45 16.15 -26.60 -24.43
N SER A 46 17.29 -27.33 -24.45
CA SER A 46 18.11 -27.49 -25.67
C SER A 46 17.38 -28.28 -26.77
N HIS A 47 16.35 -29.03 -26.39
CA HIS A 47 15.49 -29.81 -27.32
C HIS A 47 14.11 -29.17 -27.54
N GLY A 48 13.95 -27.90 -27.20
CA GLY A 48 12.75 -27.12 -27.52
C GLY A 48 11.69 -27.03 -26.43
N GLY A 49 11.96 -27.55 -25.21
CA GLY A 49 11.06 -27.46 -24.06
C GLY A 49 10.79 -26.01 -23.64
N GLN A 50 9.53 -25.57 -23.72
CA GLN A 50 9.09 -24.21 -23.40
C GLN A 50 8.72 -24.09 -21.92
N TYR A 51 7.95 -25.06 -21.39
CA TYR A 51 7.69 -25.13 -19.94
C TYR A 51 8.97 -25.46 -19.16
N ALA A 52 9.89 -26.27 -19.72
CA ALA A 52 11.21 -26.46 -19.16
C ALA A 52 11.96 -25.12 -19.00
N ALA A 53 11.87 -24.22 -19.97
CA ALA A 53 12.48 -22.90 -19.89
C ALA A 53 11.82 -22.04 -18.78
N TYR A 54 10.51 -22.14 -18.60
CA TYR A 54 9.82 -21.48 -17.50
C TYR A 54 10.31 -21.99 -16.14
N TYR A 55 10.34 -23.31 -15.91
CA TYR A 55 10.79 -23.91 -14.67
C TYR A 55 12.26 -23.59 -14.36
N LEU A 56 13.12 -23.72 -15.39
CA LEU A 56 14.53 -23.38 -15.25
C LEU A 56 14.71 -21.89 -14.85
N GLY A 57 13.97 -21.01 -15.47
CA GLY A 57 13.98 -19.59 -15.12
C GLY A 57 13.58 -19.33 -13.67
N CYS A 58 12.58 -20.04 -13.15
CA CYS A 58 12.19 -19.95 -11.73
C CYS A 58 13.32 -20.37 -10.80
N LEU A 59 13.97 -21.51 -11.08
CA LEU A 59 15.08 -22.01 -10.30
C LEU A 59 16.30 -21.07 -10.36
N LEU A 60 16.64 -20.56 -11.53
CA LEU A 60 17.77 -19.65 -11.70
C LEU A 60 17.54 -18.31 -11.01
N LEU A 61 16.32 -17.78 -11.03
CA LEU A 61 15.98 -16.58 -10.27
C LEU A 61 16.18 -16.78 -8.76
N ASP A 62 15.72 -17.92 -8.21
CA ASP A 62 15.94 -18.30 -6.81
C ASP A 62 17.44 -18.34 -6.47
N ARG A 63 18.27 -18.79 -7.42
CA ARG A 63 19.74 -18.81 -7.28
C ARG A 63 20.42 -17.49 -7.63
N SER A 64 19.66 -16.38 -7.69
CA SER A 64 20.16 -15.02 -8.02
C SER A 64 20.78 -14.89 -9.42
N ARG A 65 20.51 -15.84 -10.33
CA ARG A 65 20.93 -15.82 -11.76
C ARG A 65 19.85 -15.19 -12.63
N TRP A 66 19.46 -13.97 -12.28
CA TRP A 66 18.28 -13.31 -12.84
C TRP A 66 18.40 -12.98 -14.36
N GLN A 67 19.63 -12.71 -14.89
CA GLN A 67 19.83 -12.45 -16.31
C GLN A 67 19.49 -13.68 -17.16
N GLU A 68 19.89 -14.86 -16.70
CA GLU A 68 19.60 -16.12 -17.36
C GLU A 68 18.12 -16.48 -17.25
N ALA A 69 17.51 -16.24 -16.09
CA ALA A 69 16.07 -16.39 -15.90
C ALA A 69 15.28 -15.50 -16.87
N GLN A 70 15.67 -14.22 -17.00
CA GLN A 70 15.07 -13.28 -17.96
C GLN A 70 15.13 -13.80 -19.38
N ALA A 71 16.31 -14.22 -19.85
CA ALA A 71 16.48 -14.70 -21.23
C ALA A 71 15.62 -15.93 -21.53
N LEU A 72 15.48 -16.84 -20.57
CA LEU A 72 14.62 -18.02 -20.69
C LEU A 72 13.15 -17.64 -20.76
N TRP A 73 12.69 -16.75 -19.87
CA TRP A 73 11.30 -16.32 -19.84
C TRP A 73 10.92 -15.46 -21.06
N GLU A 74 11.78 -14.56 -21.53
CA GLU A 74 11.55 -13.81 -22.76
C GLU A 74 11.41 -14.75 -23.98
N ARG A 75 12.17 -15.84 -24.00
CA ARG A 75 12.09 -16.84 -25.08
C ARG A 75 10.81 -17.64 -25.03
N CYS A 76 10.31 -18.05 -23.85
CA CYS A 76 9.13 -18.88 -23.75
C CYS A 76 7.81 -18.11 -23.64
N ALA A 77 7.84 -16.84 -23.26
CA ALA A 77 6.65 -16.04 -22.97
C ALA A 77 5.64 -15.96 -24.12
N GLU A 78 6.13 -15.97 -25.36
CA GLU A 78 5.26 -15.92 -26.55
C GLU A 78 4.80 -17.32 -27.03
N ASN A 79 5.39 -18.39 -26.46
CA ASN A 79 5.16 -19.75 -26.88
C ASN A 79 4.25 -20.54 -25.94
N ILE A 80 4.11 -20.11 -24.70
CA ILE A 80 3.25 -20.75 -23.71
C ILE A 80 2.19 -19.79 -23.16
N ALA A 81 0.98 -20.31 -22.99
CA ALA A 81 -0.13 -19.54 -22.43
C ALA A 81 -0.10 -19.54 -20.90
N LEU A 82 0.95 -18.99 -20.29
CA LEU A 82 1.14 -18.98 -18.85
C LEU A 82 1.33 -17.54 -18.33
N PRO A 83 0.30 -16.93 -17.69
CA PRO A 83 0.36 -15.56 -17.17
C PRO A 83 1.55 -15.33 -16.23
N THR A 84 1.94 -16.36 -15.46
CA THR A 84 3.02 -16.30 -14.48
C THR A 84 4.37 -15.93 -15.10
N VAL A 85 4.63 -16.29 -16.36
CA VAL A 85 5.87 -15.90 -17.07
C VAL A 85 5.94 -14.38 -17.20
N TRP A 86 4.87 -13.76 -17.67
CA TRP A 86 4.79 -12.31 -17.83
C TRP A 86 4.84 -11.59 -16.49
N ARG A 87 4.16 -12.14 -15.47
CA ARG A 87 4.24 -11.63 -14.09
C ARG A 87 5.68 -11.68 -13.56
N ASN A 88 6.40 -12.78 -13.77
CA ASN A 88 7.79 -12.94 -13.33
C ASN A 88 8.75 -12.03 -14.12
N LEU A 89 8.54 -11.83 -15.41
CA LEU A 89 9.28 -10.85 -16.20
C LEU A 89 9.09 -9.43 -15.68
N ALA A 90 7.88 -9.07 -15.25
CA ALA A 90 7.61 -7.76 -14.68
C ALA A 90 8.45 -7.50 -13.42
N LEU A 91 8.65 -8.52 -12.56
CA LEU A 91 9.53 -8.41 -11.39
C LEU A 91 10.97 -8.09 -11.76
N ILE A 92 11.51 -8.78 -12.77
CA ILE A 92 12.88 -8.52 -13.25
C ILE A 92 12.98 -7.12 -13.86
N TYR A 93 12.03 -6.76 -14.73
CA TYR A 93 12.03 -5.45 -15.38
C TYR A 93 11.98 -4.32 -14.36
N TYR A 94 11.19 -4.46 -13.30
CA TYR A 94 11.09 -3.43 -12.28
C TYR A 94 12.26 -3.46 -11.30
N ASN A 95 12.47 -4.60 -10.61
CA ASN A 95 13.39 -4.68 -9.47
C ASN A 95 14.87 -4.74 -9.88
N LYS A 96 15.19 -5.24 -11.10
CA LYS A 96 16.58 -5.42 -11.54
C LYS A 96 17.00 -4.46 -12.66
N LEU A 97 16.07 -4.16 -13.57
CA LEU A 97 16.36 -3.27 -14.70
C LEU A 97 15.84 -1.84 -14.50
N HIS A 98 15.03 -1.60 -13.46
CA HIS A 98 14.37 -0.31 -13.18
C HIS A 98 13.59 0.23 -14.38
N ASP A 99 13.04 -0.69 -15.21
CA ASP A 99 12.24 -0.39 -16.40
C ASP A 99 10.75 -0.52 -16.06
N ALA A 100 10.20 0.50 -15.41
CA ALA A 100 8.80 0.53 -15.02
C ALA A 100 7.81 0.41 -16.20
N PRO A 101 8.05 1.04 -17.38
CA PRO A 101 7.19 0.85 -18.55
C PRO A 101 7.10 -0.59 -19.03
N ARG A 102 8.25 -1.31 -19.14
CA ARG A 102 8.25 -2.72 -19.53
C ARG A 102 7.58 -3.60 -18.47
N ALA A 103 7.85 -3.34 -17.18
CA ALA A 103 7.24 -4.07 -16.08
C ALA A 103 5.71 -3.92 -16.10
N ARG A 104 5.20 -2.70 -16.26
CA ARG A 104 3.76 -2.42 -16.36
C ARG A 104 3.13 -3.15 -17.55
N LYS A 105 3.75 -3.10 -18.72
CA LYS A 105 3.26 -3.81 -19.90
C LYS A 105 3.20 -5.32 -19.69
N ALA A 106 4.22 -5.90 -19.05
CA ALA A 106 4.26 -7.33 -18.75
C ALA A 106 3.15 -7.72 -17.76
N MET A 107 2.92 -6.94 -16.69
CA MET A 107 1.81 -7.18 -15.76
C MET A 107 0.44 -7.05 -16.44
N GLN A 108 0.27 -6.06 -17.30
CA GLN A 108 -0.97 -5.91 -18.09
C GLN A 108 -1.19 -7.12 -19.00
N THR A 109 -0.14 -7.66 -19.60
CA THR A 109 -0.21 -8.87 -20.42
C THR A 109 -0.61 -10.08 -19.56
N ALA A 110 0.02 -10.26 -18.40
CA ALA A 110 -0.34 -11.34 -17.47
C ALA A 110 -1.83 -11.27 -17.07
N PHE A 111 -2.31 -10.10 -16.69
CA PHE A 111 -3.72 -9.91 -16.31
C PHE A 111 -4.67 -10.09 -17.51
N ALA A 112 -4.28 -9.68 -18.71
CA ALA A 112 -5.09 -9.87 -19.91
C ALA A 112 -5.27 -11.34 -20.30
N MET A 113 -4.28 -12.20 -19.98
CA MET A 113 -4.34 -13.64 -20.20
C MET A 113 -5.26 -14.36 -19.23
N ASP A 114 -5.33 -13.90 -17.98
CA ASP A 114 -6.26 -14.41 -16.98
C ASP A 114 -6.82 -13.25 -16.14
N LYS A 115 -8.02 -12.82 -16.52
CA LYS A 115 -8.74 -11.75 -15.83
C LYS A 115 -9.47 -12.20 -14.55
N THR A 116 -9.32 -13.47 -14.16
CA THR A 116 -9.93 -14.01 -12.94
C THR A 116 -8.93 -14.09 -11.80
N ASP A 117 -7.65 -13.85 -12.06
CA ASP A 117 -6.59 -13.88 -11.05
C ASP A 117 -6.54 -12.56 -10.26
N ALA A 118 -7.16 -12.57 -9.07
CA ALA A 118 -7.18 -11.42 -8.16
C ALA A 118 -5.76 -11.06 -7.65
N ARG A 119 -4.83 -12.01 -7.58
CA ARG A 119 -3.44 -11.74 -7.18
C ARG A 119 -2.71 -10.93 -8.23
N VAL A 120 -2.74 -11.38 -9.50
CA VAL A 120 -2.12 -10.65 -10.60
C VAL A 120 -2.73 -9.25 -10.75
N PHE A 121 -4.04 -9.13 -10.54
CA PHE A 121 -4.73 -7.85 -10.54
C PHE A 121 -4.24 -6.91 -9.41
N PHE A 122 -4.10 -7.43 -8.19
CA PHE A 122 -3.54 -6.68 -7.07
C PHE A 122 -2.10 -6.25 -7.34
N GLU A 123 -1.25 -7.17 -7.81
CA GLU A 123 0.15 -6.89 -8.12
C GLU A 123 0.30 -5.82 -9.23
N LEU A 124 -0.57 -5.84 -10.25
CA LEU A 124 -0.63 -4.77 -11.27
C LEU A 124 -0.98 -3.42 -10.63
N ASP A 125 -1.94 -3.39 -9.73
CA ASP A 125 -2.32 -2.17 -9.03
C ASP A 125 -1.21 -1.65 -8.13
N GLN A 126 -0.49 -2.54 -7.42
CA GLN A 126 0.67 -2.15 -6.61
C GLN A 126 1.81 -1.56 -7.47
N LEU A 127 2.07 -2.14 -8.64
CA LEU A 127 3.05 -1.57 -9.57
C LEU A 127 2.64 -0.16 -10.03
N ASP A 128 1.38 0.04 -10.35
CA ASP A 128 0.83 1.35 -10.74
C ASP A 128 0.93 2.36 -9.58
N LYS A 129 0.65 1.94 -8.35
CA LYS A 129 0.81 2.77 -7.15
C LYS A 129 2.27 3.16 -6.94
N THR A 130 3.19 2.21 -7.00
CA THR A 130 4.63 2.43 -6.79
C THR A 130 5.23 3.34 -7.87
N THR A 131 4.73 3.24 -9.10
CA THR A 131 5.14 4.10 -10.24
C THR A 131 4.34 5.41 -10.31
N ASN A 132 3.53 5.71 -9.30
CA ASN A 132 2.75 6.94 -9.17
C ASN A 132 1.73 7.16 -10.30
N ALA A 133 1.10 6.09 -10.79
CA ALA A 133 -0.03 6.23 -11.71
C ALA A 133 -1.20 6.99 -11.04
N PRO A 134 -1.95 7.82 -11.77
CA PRO A 134 -3.05 8.57 -11.22
C PRO A 134 -4.07 7.67 -10.50
N TYR A 135 -4.39 8.01 -9.25
CA TYR A 135 -5.32 7.20 -8.45
C TYR A 135 -6.70 7.05 -9.11
N ALA A 136 -7.14 8.06 -9.87
CA ALA A 136 -8.41 8.02 -10.59
C ALA A 136 -8.43 6.92 -11.67
N GLU A 137 -7.33 6.70 -12.40
CA GLU A 137 -7.22 5.62 -13.39
C GLU A 137 -7.25 4.24 -12.70
N ARG A 138 -6.57 4.11 -11.56
CA ARG A 138 -6.58 2.91 -10.73
C ARG A 138 -7.99 2.60 -10.21
N LEU A 139 -8.70 3.62 -9.72
CA LEU A 139 -10.08 3.50 -9.24
C LEU A 139 -11.02 3.02 -10.36
N VAL A 140 -10.95 3.61 -11.55
CA VAL A 140 -11.75 3.17 -12.70
C VAL A 140 -11.50 1.70 -13.02
N ARG A 141 -10.23 1.29 -13.10
CA ARG A 141 -9.88 -0.11 -13.36
C ARG A 141 -10.44 -1.07 -12.30
N MET A 142 -10.41 -0.69 -11.02
CA MET A 142 -11.00 -1.50 -9.96
C MET A 142 -12.52 -1.58 -10.09
N GLN A 143 -13.19 -0.49 -10.46
CA GLN A 143 -14.63 -0.45 -10.69
C GLN A 143 -15.07 -1.32 -11.90
N GLU A 144 -14.21 -1.48 -12.88
CA GLU A 144 -14.44 -2.38 -14.02
C GLU A 144 -14.25 -3.87 -13.66
N ASN A 145 -13.59 -4.18 -12.53
CA ASN A 145 -13.25 -5.54 -12.11
C ASN A 145 -13.76 -5.88 -10.69
N THR A 146 -14.94 -5.41 -10.32
CA THR A 146 -15.48 -5.52 -8.96
C THR A 146 -15.60 -6.95 -8.43
N ALA A 147 -15.77 -7.94 -9.30
CA ALA A 147 -15.86 -9.35 -8.91
C ALA A 147 -14.54 -9.91 -8.31
N LEU A 148 -13.41 -9.27 -8.57
CA LEU A 148 -12.10 -9.66 -8.01
C LEU A 148 -11.87 -9.07 -6.62
N LEU A 149 -12.44 -7.91 -6.32
CA LEU A 149 -12.11 -7.12 -5.15
C LEU A 149 -12.28 -7.90 -3.83
N PRO A 150 -13.44 -8.57 -3.55
CA PRO A 150 -13.64 -9.27 -2.28
C PRO A 150 -12.90 -10.61 -2.19
N GLN A 151 -12.17 -11.03 -3.23
CA GLN A 151 -11.39 -12.27 -3.20
C GLN A 151 -10.11 -12.15 -2.38
N ARG A 152 -9.65 -10.91 -2.09
CA ARG A 152 -8.44 -10.60 -1.32
C ARG A 152 -8.65 -9.35 -0.49
N ASP A 153 -8.42 -9.44 0.80
CA ASP A 153 -8.62 -8.32 1.73
C ASP A 153 -7.66 -7.15 1.46
N ASP A 154 -6.42 -7.42 1.05
CA ASP A 154 -5.46 -6.40 0.65
C ASP A 154 -5.91 -5.62 -0.60
N LEU A 155 -6.42 -6.29 -1.63
CA LEU A 155 -6.98 -5.67 -2.83
C LEU A 155 -8.24 -4.86 -2.49
N TYR A 156 -9.12 -5.41 -1.65
CA TYR A 156 -10.35 -4.71 -1.28
C TYR A 156 -10.07 -3.47 -0.44
N THR A 157 -9.07 -3.55 0.45
CA THR A 157 -8.58 -2.40 1.22
C THR A 157 -8.04 -1.30 0.31
N GLU A 158 -7.30 -1.65 -0.73
CA GLU A 158 -6.79 -0.68 -1.70
C GLU A 158 -7.93 0.02 -2.46
N TYR A 159 -8.96 -0.72 -2.88
CA TYR A 159 -10.16 -0.14 -3.48
C TYR A 159 -10.85 0.87 -2.57
N ILE A 160 -11.05 0.51 -1.30
CA ILE A 160 -11.66 1.38 -0.29
C ILE A 160 -10.79 2.64 -0.07
N THR A 161 -9.46 2.47 -0.06
CA THR A 161 -8.51 3.60 0.01
C THR A 161 -8.70 4.56 -1.15
N LEU A 162 -8.85 4.04 -2.38
CA LEU A 162 -9.09 4.88 -3.56
C LEU A 162 -10.45 5.58 -3.52
N LEU A 163 -11.49 4.92 -2.99
CA LEU A 163 -12.80 5.56 -2.78
C LEU A 163 -12.71 6.72 -1.81
N ASN A 164 -12.01 6.56 -0.69
CA ASN A 164 -11.79 7.62 0.28
C ASN A 164 -10.96 8.78 -0.31
N LEU A 165 -9.92 8.48 -1.07
CA LEU A 165 -9.13 9.49 -1.78
C LEU A 165 -9.98 10.28 -2.77
N ASP A 166 -10.92 9.63 -3.44
CA ASP A 166 -11.83 10.26 -4.40
C ASP A 166 -13.00 11.02 -3.73
N GLY A 167 -13.17 10.87 -2.41
CA GLY A 167 -14.25 11.50 -1.65
C GLY A 167 -15.57 10.72 -1.67
N GLN A 168 -15.58 9.48 -2.18
CA GLN A 168 -16.74 8.58 -2.18
C GLN A 168 -16.93 7.91 -0.81
N TYR A 169 -16.99 8.72 0.26
CA TYR A 169 -16.96 8.25 1.65
C TYR A 169 -18.11 7.29 2.00
N GLN A 170 -19.33 7.54 1.49
CA GLN A 170 -20.45 6.64 1.75
C GLN A 170 -20.20 5.26 1.15
N LYS A 171 -19.76 5.21 -0.10
CA LYS A 171 -19.45 3.95 -0.77
C LYS A 171 -18.30 3.20 -0.11
N ALA A 172 -17.25 3.92 0.35
CA ALA A 172 -16.18 3.34 1.12
C ALA A 172 -16.68 2.71 2.42
N TYR A 173 -17.53 3.44 3.16
CA TYR A 173 -18.16 2.95 4.38
C TYR A 173 -19.03 1.71 4.13
N ASP A 174 -19.89 1.74 3.11
CA ASP A 174 -20.77 0.60 2.76
C ASP A 174 -19.92 -0.64 2.42
N CYS A 175 -18.89 -0.49 1.59
CA CYS A 175 -17.97 -1.59 1.28
C CYS A 175 -17.31 -2.19 2.54
N ILE A 176 -16.91 -1.33 3.50
CA ILE A 176 -16.32 -1.79 4.76
C ILE A 176 -17.36 -2.59 5.57
N MET A 177 -18.57 -2.08 5.69
CA MET A 177 -19.60 -2.68 6.55
C MET A 177 -20.20 -3.96 5.97
N GLU A 178 -20.16 -4.14 4.65
CA GLU A 178 -20.66 -5.34 3.95
C GLU A 178 -19.64 -6.49 3.91
N HIS A 179 -18.36 -6.23 4.27
CA HIS A 179 -17.29 -7.22 4.21
C HIS A 179 -16.78 -7.58 5.61
N THR A 180 -16.30 -8.81 5.77
CA THR A 180 -15.56 -9.25 6.97
C THR A 180 -14.10 -9.42 6.60
N PHE A 181 -13.26 -8.57 7.15
CA PHE A 181 -11.83 -8.59 6.89
C PHE A 181 -11.11 -9.58 7.80
N HIS A 182 -10.02 -10.14 7.30
CA HIS A 182 -9.12 -11.01 8.03
C HIS A 182 -7.77 -10.31 8.16
N PRO A 183 -7.11 -10.36 9.33
CA PRO A 183 -5.78 -9.78 9.51
C PRO A 183 -4.77 -10.43 8.55
N TRP A 184 -3.89 -9.61 7.98
CA TRP A 184 -2.73 -10.11 7.23
C TRP A 184 -1.49 -9.33 7.61
N GLU A 185 -0.32 -9.95 7.51
CA GLU A 185 0.94 -9.33 7.84
C GLU A 185 1.22 -8.13 6.89
N GLY A 186 1.55 -6.97 7.47
CA GLY A 186 1.69 -5.71 6.76
C GLY A 186 0.37 -4.99 6.46
N GLY A 187 -0.78 -5.54 6.92
CA GLY A 187 -2.11 -4.94 6.78
C GLY A 187 -2.61 -4.23 8.03
N GLU A 188 -1.88 -4.34 9.13
CA GLU A 188 -2.27 -3.85 10.44
C GLU A 188 -2.65 -2.37 10.40
N GLY A 189 -3.81 -2.05 10.95
CA GLY A 189 -4.35 -0.69 11.03
C GLY A 189 -4.88 -0.11 9.71
N LYS A 190 -4.70 -0.77 8.57
CA LYS A 190 -5.12 -0.20 7.26
C LYS A 190 -6.64 -0.08 7.16
N ILE A 191 -7.39 -1.13 7.46
CA ILE A 191 -8.85 -1.08 7.42
C ILE A 191 -9.43 -0.16 8.47
N PRO A 192 -9.01 -0.20 9.75
CA PRO A 192 -9.44 0.78 10.74
C PRO A 192 -9.20 2.24 10.31
N ALA A 193 -8.05 2.53 9.68
CA ALA A 193 -7.77 3.87 9.16
C ALA A 193 -8.78 4.27 8.06
N GLN A 194 -9.11 3.38 7.12
CA GLN A 194 -10.08 3.66 6.07
C GLN A 194 -11.49 3.84 6.62
N TYR A 195 -11.89 3.04 7.61
CA TYR A 195 -13.16 3.19 8.31
C TYR A 195 -13.30 4.56 8.97
N ARG A 196 -12.26 5.00 9.70
CA ARG A 196 -12.24 6.33 10.32
C ARG A 196 -12.31 7.44 9.28
N LEU A 197 -11.51 7.35 8.20
CA LEU A 197 -11.51 8.35 7.13
C LEU A 197 -12.88 8.49 6.46
N ALA A 198 -13.56 7.37 6.21
CA ALA A 198 -14.91 7.37 5.65
C ALA A 198 -15.89 8.11 6.58
N LEU A 199 -15.93 7.77 7.87
CA LEU A 199 -16.80 8.41 8.86
C LEU A 199 -16.49 9.90 9.05
N MET A 200 -15.21 10.27 9.10
CA MET A 200 -14.78 11.68 9.16
C MET A 200 -15.22 12.47 7.91
N GLY A 201 -15.11 11.83 6.73
CA GLY A 201 -15.57 12.41 5.47
C GLY A 201 -17.10 12.63 5.46
N LEU A 202 -17.85 11.66 5.92
CA LEU A 202 -19.31 11.76 6.06
C LEU A 202 -19.70 12.82 7.10
N ALA A 203 -19.01 12.89 8.23
CA ALA A 203 -19.26 13.86 9.28
C ALA A 203 -19.11 15.30 8.79
N ARG A 204 -18.13 15.58 7.94
CA ARG A 204 -17.93 16.93 7.36
C ARG A 204 -19.07 17.40 6.46
N ALA A 205 -19.79 16.46 5.85
CA ALA A 205 -20.91 16.77 4.94
C ALA A 205 -22.27 16.76 5.63
N ALA A 206 -22.34 16.37 6.90
CA ALA A 206 -23.55 16.21 7.68
C ALA A 206 -23.91 17.46 8.51
N ASP A 207 -25.15 17.50 9.05
CA ASP A 207 -25.49 18.43 10.11
C ASP A 207 -24.72 18.09 11.42
N ASP A 208 -24.68 19.06 12.35
CA ASP A 208 -23.87 18.94 13.55
C ASP A 208 -24.23 17.73 14.46
N ASP A 209 -25.50 17.32 14.51
CA ASP A 209 -25.92 16.16 15.33
C ASP A 209 -25.50 14.84 14.69
N THR A 210 -25.71 14.71 13.39
CA THR A 210 -25.28 13.58 12.58
C THR A 210 -23.74 13.49 12.57
N ALA A 211 -23.05 14.61 12.40
CA ALA A 211 -21.58 14.66 12.43
C ALA A 211 -21.03 14.16 13.77
N LEU A 212 -21.60 14.61 14.88
CA LEU A 212 -21.19 14.15 16.21
C LEU A 212 -21.41 12.65 16.39
N ALA A 213 -22.53 12.11 15.93
CA ALA A 213 -22.82 10.68 16.01
C ALA A 213 -21.82 9.84 15.17
N LEU A 214 -21.48 10.29 13.95
CA LEU A 214 -20.51 9.63 13.08
C LEU A 214 -19.09 9.66 13.68
N LEU A 215 -18.66 10.79 14.25
CA LEU A 215 -17.36 10.88 14.90
C LEU A 215 -17.28 10.01 16.17
N GLN A 216 -18.36 9.95 16.96
CA GLN A 216 -18.45 9.05 18.11
C GLN A 216 -18.42 7.58 17.67
N GLN A 217 -19.08 7.23 16.55
CA GLN A 217 -19.00 5.89 15.97
C GLN A 217 -17.57 5.52 15.57
N ALA A 218 -16.81 6.47 15.01
CA ALA A 218 -15.43 6.26 14.59
C ALA A 218 -14.45 5.97 15.75
N LEU A 219 -14.83 6.29 16.99
CA LEU A 219 -14.03 5.96 18.19
C LEU A 219 -14.04 4.46 18.52
N THR A 220 -14.92 3.69 17.93
CA THR A 220 -15.05 2.23 18.16
C THR A 220 -14.87 1.45 16.87
N TYR A 221 -14.29 0.25 16.96
CA TYR A 221 -14.08 -0.60 15.80
C TYR A 221 -15.13 -1.73 15.80
N PRO A 222 -15.98 -1.83 14.75
CA PRO A 222 -16.89 -2.95 14.59
C PRO A 222 -16.09 -4.23 14.29
N HIS A 223 -16.66 -5.37 14.69
CA HIS A 223 -15.98 -6.67 14.63
C HIS A 223 -15.54 -7.10 13.23
N ASN A 224 -16.28 -6.68 12.21
CA ASN A 224 -16.01 -7.04 10.82
C ASN A 224 -14.72 -6.41 10.24
N LEU A 225 -14.10 -5.45 10.94
CA LEU A 225 -12.79 -4.93 10.53
C LEU A 225 -11.65 -5.95 10.69
N GLY A 226 -11.88 -7.05 11.42
CA GLY A 226 -10.88 -8.08 11.70
C GLY A 226 -9.81 -7.69 12.70
N GLU A 227 -9.80 -6.45 13.14
CA GLU A 227 -8.82 -5.89 14.08
C GLU A 227 -9.52 -5.21 15.26
N GLY A 228 -8.95 -5.41 16.45
CA GLY A 228 -9.35 -4.68 17.66
C GLY A 228 -8.60 -3.35 17.79
N LYS A 229 -9.24 -2.39 18.45
CA LYS A 229 -8.59 -1.14 18.80
C LYS A 229 -7.60 -1.38 19.93
N LEU A 230 -6.33 -1.01 19.72
CA LEU A 230 -5.31 -1.11 20.76
C LEU A 230 -5.54 -0.04 21.85
N ILE A 231 -5.19 -0.39 23.10
CA ILE A 231 -5.34 0.52 24.26
C ILE A 231 -4.54 1.82 24.08
N GLY A 232 -3.39 1.75 23.38
CA GLY A 232 -2.53 2.89 23.10
C GLY A 232 -2.93 3.75 21.91
N ASN A 233 -3.95 3.35 21.13
CA ASN A 233 -4.37 4.14 19.98
C ASN A 233 -4.92 5.49 20.40
N LEU A 234 -4.39 6.54 19.80
CA LEU A 234 -4.82 7.92 19.99
C LEU A 234 -5.79 8.33 18.89
N ASP A 235 -6.83 9.07 19.29
CA ASP A 235 -7.87 9.58 18.41
C ASP A 235 -7.86 11.11 18.39
N ASN A 236 -6.66 11.70 18.31
CA ASN A 236 -6.48 13.16 18.38
C ASN A 236 -7.34 13.89 17.32
N ASP A 237 -7.40 13.36 16.11
CA ASP A 237 -8.19 13.87 15.00
C ASP A 237 -9.71 13.86 15.28
N LEU A 238 -10.21 12.75 15.81
CA LEU A 238 -11.64 12.62 16.12
C LEU A 238 -12.06 13.51 17.27
N TYR A 239 -11.28 13.53 18.36
CA TYR A 239 -11.57 14.38 19.50
C TYR A 239 -11.42 15.87 19.20
N GLU A 240 -10.49 16.25 18.32
CA GLU A 240 -10.36 17.63 17.87
C GLU A 240 -11.61 18.07 17.10
N MET A 241 -12.09 17.27 16.13
CA MET A 241 -13.31 17.54 15.39
C MET A 241 -14.56 17.57 16.30
N ILE A 242 -14.64 16.67 17.28
CA ILE A 242 -15.72 16.66 18.29
C ILE A 242 -15.67 17.96 19.12
N GLY A 243 -14.47 18.40 19.53
CA GLY A 243 -14.26 19.64 20.26
C GLY A 243 -14.72 20.88 19.47
N GLU A 244 -14.36 20.94 18.17
CA GLU A 244 -14.82 22.01 17.29
C GLU A 244 -16.36 22.07 17.16
N LEU A 245 -17.02 20.89 17.06
CA LEU A 245 -18.49 20.83 17.00
C LEU A 245 -19.14 21.33 18.30
N TYR A 246 -18.61 20.94 19.46
CA TYR A 246 -19.14 21.45 20.74
C TYR A 246 -18.86 22.95 20.93
N ALA A 247 -17.70 23.43 20.52
CA ALA A 247 -17.36 24.85 20.58
C ALA A 247 -18.32 25.67 19.68
N LYS A 248 -18.60 25.20 18.45
CA LYS A 248 -19.55 25.81 17.53
C LYS A 248 -20.96 25.93 18.13
N ARG A 249 -21.37 24.96 18.96
CA ARG A 249 -22.67 24.95 19.67
C ARG A 249 -22.67 25.79 20.95
N GLY A 250 -21.55 26.36 21.34
CA GLY A 250 -21.40 27.11 22.58
C GLY A 250 -21.28 26.23 23.84
N ASP A 251 -21.12 24.91 23.68
CA ASP A 251 -20.88 23.99 24.78
C ASP A 251 -19.40 23.93 25.13
N THR A 252 -18.96 24.97 25.85
CA THR A 252 -17.53 25.15 26.17
C THR A 252 -16.98 24.05 27.07
N ALA A 253 -17.80 23.48 27.96
CA ALA A 253 -17.36 22.43 28.88
C ALA A 253 -17.03 21.13 28.13
N ARG A 254 -17.93 20.67 27.21
CA ARG A 254 -17.66 19.48 26.40
C ARG A 254 -16.60 19.73 25.34
N ALA A 255 -16.52 20.93 24.79
CA ALA A 255 -15.45 21.30 23.88
C ALA A 255 -14.05 21.18 24.54
N GLU A 256 -13.91 21.75 25.75
CA GLU A 256 -12.67 21.71 26.52
C GLU A 256 -12.27 20.28 26.88
N GLU A 257 -13.22 19.44 27.29
CA GLU A 257 -12.99 18.01 27.56
C GLU A 257 -12.48 17.27 26.29
N ALA A 258 -13.12 17.48 25.16
CA ALA A 258 -12.70 16.88 23.88
C ALA A 258 -11.31 17.35 23.45
N PHE A 259 -11.01 18.65 23.55
CA PHE A 259 -9.68 19.17 23.22
C PHE A 259 -8.59 18.63 24.16
N ARG A 260 -8.88 18.43 25.45
CA ARG A 260 -7.93 17.76 26.38
C ARG A 260 -7.65 16.32 25.97
N LEU A 261 -8.65 15.60 25.45
CA LEU A 261 -8.46 14.25 24.91
C LEU A 261 -7.64 14.29 23.60
N ALA A 262 -7.92 15.26 22.74
CA ALA A 262 -7.19 15.48 21.50
C ALA A 262 -5.72 15.87 21.71
N ALA A 263 -5.40 16.57 22.81
CA ALA A 263 -4.04 17.02 23.11
C ALA A 263 -3.13 15.92 23.70
N ARG A 264 -3.65 14.70 23.93
CA ARG A 264 -2.88 13.58 24.50
C ARG A 264 -1.85 13.03 23.50
N GLY A 265 -0.85 12.34 24.06
CA GLY A 265 0.19 11.66 23.31
C GLY A 265 1.54 12.33 23.42
N ASN A 266 2.52 11.76 22.76
CA ASN A 266 3.88 12.29 22.70
C ASN A 266 4.01 13.23 21.50
N PHE A 267 5.01 14.11 21.59
CA PHE A 267 5.45 14.89 20.44
C PHE A 267 6.92 14.52 20.17
N ASP A 268 7.08 13.42 19.45
CA ASP A 268 8.38 12.88 19.08
C ASP A 268 8.39 12.64 17.56
N LEU A 269 9.03 13.55 16.82
CA LEU A 269 9.07 13.52 15.37
C LEU A 269 10.16 12.54 14.93
N THR A 270 9.76 11.52 14.19
CA THR A 270 10.65 10.46 13.70
C THR A 270 10.49 10.23 12.20
N GLY A 271 11.53 9.71 11.54
CA GLY A 271 11.50 9.33 10.12
C GLY A 271 10.87 7.96 9.86
N ALA A 272 11.02 7.04 10.79
CA ALA A 272 10.42 5.71 10.71
C ALA A 272 9.16 5.67 11.56
N ILE A 273 8.05 5.26 10.96
CA ILE A 273 6.79 5.09 11.67
C ILE A 273 6.48 3.61 11.68
N TYR A 274 6.51 3.04 12.87
CA TYR A 274 6.04 1.69 13.10
C TYR A 274 4.53 1.70 13.36
N TYR A 275 3.89 0.57 13.22
CA TYR A 275 2.46 0.36 13.40
C TYR A 275 1.87 0.98 14.69
N ASN A 276 2.65 1.01 15.77
CA ASN A 276 2.22 1.54 17.07
C ASN A 276 2.63 3.00 17.32
N ASP A 277 3.37 3.62 16.41
CA ASP A 277 3.82 4.99 16.59
C ASP A 277 2.67 5.97 16.37
N GLN A 278 2.75 7.11 17.04
CA GLN A 278 1.80 8.19 16.82
C GLN A 278 2.13 8.87 15.48
N PRO A 279 1.24 8.79 14.46
CA PRO A 279 1.51 9.38 13.16
C PRO A 279 1.57 10.91 13.23
N PRO A 280 2.31 11.57 12.31
CA PRO A 280 2.46 13.03 12.30
C PRO A 280 1.15 13.81 12.33
N GLN A 281 0.14 13.35 11.61
CA GLN A 281 -1.17 14.01 11.61
C GLN A 281 -1.84 13.98 12.99
N MET A 282 -1.62 12.96 13.81
CA MET A 282 -2.14 12.92 15.18
C MET A 282 -1.45 13.95 16.07
N MET A 283 -0.12 14.13 15.91
CA MET A 283 0.63 15.17 16.60
C MET A 283 0.19 16.57 16.16
N TYR A 284 -0.15 16.77 14.89
CA TYR A 284 -0.71 18.00 14.35
C TYR A 284 -2.06 18.33 15.00
N TYR A 285 -2.99 17.37 15.09
CA TYR A 285 -4.28 17.57 15.75
C TYR A 285 -4.12 17.82 17.26
N ALA A 286 -3.15 17.18 17.91
CA ALA A 286 -2.83 17.46 19.30
C ALA A 286 -2.34 18.92 19.48
N ALA A 287 -1.52 19.45 18.57
CA ALA A 287 -1.10 20.83 18.60
C ALA A 287 -2.26 21.82 18.35
N LYS A 288 -3.18 21.51 17.40
CA LYS A 288 -4.42 22.28 17.21
C LYS A 288 -5.27 22.34 18.48
N ALA A 289 -5.42 21.20 19.15
CA ALA A 289 -6.17 21.13 20.40
C ALA A 289 -5.53 21.95 21.52
N LEU A 290 -4.19 22.00 21.64
CA LEU A 290 -3.48 22.90 22.55
C LEU A 290 -3.79 24.36 22.27
N ALA A 291 -3.79 24.77 20.99
CA ALA A 291 -4.17 26.13 20.61
C ALA A 291 -5.61 26.47 21.03
N ALA A 292 -6.55 25.53 20.82
CA ALA A 292 -7.95 25.68 21.25
C ALA A 292 -8.12 25.77 22.78
N LEU A 293 -7.22 25.15 23.54
CA LEU A 293 -7.16 25.25 25.00
C LEU A 293 -6.46 26.52 25.52
N GLY A 294 -5.96 27.38 24.62
CA GLY A 294 -5.25 28.62 24.96
C GLY A 294 -3.73 28.48 25.09
N GLU A 295 -3.18 27.28 24.88
CA GLU A 295 -1.74 27.01 24.92
C GLU A 295 -1.08 27.33 23.55
N THR A 296 -1.30 28.55 23.07
CA THR A 296 -0.94 28.98 21.72
C THR A 296 0.56 28.93 21.46
N ASP A 297 1.38 29.35 22.43
CA ASP A 297 2.84 29.37 22.28
C ASP A 297 3.42 27.95 22.11
N GLU A 298 2.91 26.98 22.87
CA GLU A 298 3.33 25.57 22.74
C GLU A 298 2.86 24.98 21.40
N ALA A 299 1.64 25.29 20.97
CA ALA A 299 1.13 24.87 19.67
C ALA A 299 2.00 25.41 18.52
N GLN A 300 2.32 26.69 18.53
CA GLN A 300 3.19 27.30 17.50
C GLN A 300 4.58 26.71 17.48
N LYS A 301 5.16 26.45 18.67
CA LYS A 301 6.45 25.76 18.78
C LYS A 301 6.41 24.35 18.15
N ARG A 302 5.34 23.59 18.36
CA ARG A 302 5.17 22.27 17.75
C ARG A 302 5.01 22.35 16.23
N PHE A 303 4.23 23.30 15.73
CA PHE A 303 4.11 23.50 14.29
C PHE A 303 5.43 23.92 13.62
N ALA A 304 6.23 24.78 14.27
CA ALA A 304 7.56 25.11 13.77
C ALA A 304 8.50 23.89 13.74
N ALA A 305 8.46 23.06 14.78
CA ALA A 305 9.29 21.86 14.86
C ALA A 305 9.01 20.85 13.71
N PHE A 306 7.79 20.77 13.19
CA PHE A 306 7.49 19.97 12.00
C PHE A 306 8.28 20.46 10.77
N ILE A 307 8.38 21.77 10.59
CA ILE A 307 9.12 22.38 9.48
C ILE A 307 10.62 22.15 9.66
N ASP A 308 11.13 22.41 10.87
CA ASP A 308 12.55 22.22 11.19
C ASP A 308 12.97 20.75 10.95
N TYR A 309 12.13 19.80 11.37
CA TYR A 309 12.35 18.38 11.10
C TYR A 309 12.43 18.10 9.59
N ALA A 310 11.46 18.58 8.82
CA ALA A 310 11.41 18.36 7.38
C ALA A 310 12.64 18.93 6.65
N GLU A 311 13.12 20.11 7.07
CA GLU A 311 14.30 20.75 6.50
C GLU A 311 15.60 20.00 6.86
N ALA A 312 15.68 19.47 8.08
CA ALA A 312 16.86 18.74 8.55
C ALA A 312 16.98 17.33 7.94
N HIS A 313 15.87 16.64 7.67
CA HIS A 313 15.85 15.21 7.36
C HIS A 313 15.44 14.84 5.92
N ARG A 314 15.13 15.83 5.07
CA ARG A 314 14.65 15.59 3.69
C ARG A 314 15.61 14.77 2.85
N ASP A 315 16.92 14.99 3.04
CA ASP A 315 17.97 14.40 2.23
C ASP A 315 18.68 13.23 2.94
N ASP A 316 18.12 12.75 4.05
CA ASP A 316 18.65 11.59 4.76
C ASP A 316 18.57 10.34 3.87
N VAL A 317 19.63 9.54 3.91
CA VAL A 317 19.68 8.24 3.25
C VAL A 317 19.07 7.21 4.19
N MET A 318 17.94 6.65 3.77
CA MET A 318 17.19 5.69 4.58
C MET A 318 17.66 4.26 4.32
N GLU A 319 17.93 3.53 5.39
CA GLU A 319 18.26 2.11 5.38
C GLU A 319 17.21 1.32 6.18
N ILE A 320 16.97 0.06 5.80
CA ILE A 320 16.07 -0.82 6.54
C ILE A 320 16.77 -1.29 7.81
N GLU A 321 16.19 -1.00 8.96
CA GLU A 321 16.60 -1.61 10.22
C GLU A 321 15.96 -3.01 10.35
N TYR A 322 16.80 -4.06 10.35
CA TYR A 322 16.37 -5.46 10.38
C TYR A 322 15.67 -5.91 11.68
N PHE A 323 15.61 -5.06 12.70
CA PHE A 323 14.99 -5.36 13.99
C PHE A 323 13.61 -4.72 14.18
N ALA A 324 13.01 -4.23 13.10
CA ALA A 324 11.64 -3.75 13.16
C ALA A 324 10.69 -4.88 13.57
N VAL A 325 9.86 -4.62 14.57
CA VAL A 325 8.90 -5.59 15.13
C VAL A 325 7.79 -5.91 14.12
N SER A 326 7.54 -5.00 13.17
CA SER A 326 6.57 -5.18 12.09
C SER A 326 7.33 -5.19 10.76
N LEU A 327 7.19 -6.27 10.01
CA LEU A 327 7.74 -6.32 8.67
C LEU A 327 6.95 -5.35 7.76
N PRO A 328 7.64 -4.62 6.86
CA PRO A 328 6.95 -3.82 5.86
C PRO A 328 6.09 -4.72 4.97
N ASP A 329 5.11 -4.13 4.29
CA ASP A 329 4.32 -4.85 3.29
C ASP A 329 5.23 -5.69 2.39
N PHE A 330 4.96 -6.99 2.33
CA PHE A 330 5.64 -7.88 1.38
C PHE A 330 5.17 -7.57 -0.05
N LEU A 331 5.60 -6.44 -0.55
CA LEU A 331 5.38 -6.08 -1.94
C LEU A 331 6.43 -6.77 -2.80
N ILE A 332 5.98 -7.35 -3.90
CA ILE A 332 6.88 -8.00 -4.86
C ILE A 332 7.72 -6.99 -5.65
N PHE A 333 7.30 -5.72 -5.66
CA PHE A 333 8.03 -4.62 -6.26
C PHE A 333 8.78 -3.85 -5.17
N GLU A 334 10.09 -3.71 -5.33
CA GLU A 334 10.96 -3.04 -4.37
C GLU A 334 10.57 -1.56 -4.21
N GLY A 335 10.40 -1.10 -2.97
CA GLY A 335 10.10 0.29 -2.66
C GLY A 335 11.36 1.16 -2.59
N ASP A 336 11.21 2.44 -2.84
CA ASP A 336 12.26 3.44 -2.65
C ASP A 336 12.08 4.11 -1.27
N LEU A 337 12.92 3.73 -0.30
CA LEU A 337 12.88 4.28 1.07
C LEU A 337 13.20 5.77 1.10
N ASN A 338 14.13 6.23 0.24
CA ASN A 338 14.47 7.65 0.17
C ASN A 338 13.31 8.47 -0.39
N LYS A 339 12.56 7.94 -1.37
CA LYS A 339 11.31 8.52 -1.84
C LYS A 339 10.29 8.63 -0.71
N ASN A 340 10.12 7.56 0.07
CA ASN A 340 9.19 7.55 1.20
C ASN A 340 9.56 8.60 2.24
N ASN A 341 10.86 8.77 2.54
CA ASN A 341 11.36 9.82 3.43
C ASN A 341 11.06 11.23 2.88
N ARG A 342 11.30 11.48 1.59
CA ARG A 342 10.98 12.79 0.99
C ARG A 342 9.48 13.10 1.07
N VAL A 343 8.62 12.12 0.81
CA VAL A 343 7.15 12.28 0.96
C VAL A 343 6.77 12.55 2.41
N HIS A 344 7.39 11.85 3.36
CA HIS A 344 7.19 12.07 4.80
C HIS A 344 7.61 13.48 5.22
N CYS A 345 8.79 13.96 4.79
CA CYS A 345 9.22 15.34 5.06
C CYS A 345 8.31 16.36 4.39
N CYS A 346 7.78 16.10 3.20
CA CYS A 346 6.77 16.97 2.59
C CYS A 346 5.48 17.02 3.43
N LEU A 347 5.05 15.91 4.03
CA LEU A 347 3.91 15.89 4.96
C LEU A 347 4.21 16.69 6.22
N MET A 348 5.38 16.52 6.82
CA MET A 348 5.81 17.28 8.00
C MET A 348 5.77 18.80 7.71
N GLU A 349 6.43 19.23 6.62
CA GLU A 349 6.43 20.64 6.23
C GLU A 349 5.02 21.17 5.98
N ALA A 350 4.16 20.39 5.31
CA ALA A 350 2.79 20.81 5.01
C ALA A 350 1.96 20.97 6.30
N LEU A 351 2.04 20.02 7.25
CA LEU A 351 1.33 20.09 8.52
C LEU A 351 1.82 21.26 9.39
N GLY A 352 3.13 21.47 9.48
CA GLY A 352 3.71 22.59 10.21
C GLY A 352 3.27 23.95 9.64
N ALA A 353 3.38 24.11 8.32
CA ALA A 353 2.97 25.34 7.63
C ALA A 353 1.47 25.62 7.79
N LEU A 354 0.63 24.57 7.67
CA LEU A 354 -0.81 24.69 7.89
C LEU A 354 -1.14 25.15 9.31
N GLY A 355 -0.47 24.57 10.32
CA GLY A 355 -0.65 24.95 11.73
C GLY A 355 -0.21 26.39 12.05
N LEU A 356 0.78 26.92 11.32
CA LEU A 356 1.23 28.31 11.43
C LEU A 356 0.40 29.28 10.57
N GLY A 357 -0.60 28.80 9.80
CA GLY A 357 -1.45 29.60 8.91
C GLY A 357 -0.81 29.94 7.57
N ASP A 358 0.35 29.37 7.23
CA ASP A 358 0.98 29.52 5.90
C ASP A 358 0.40 28.50 4.91
N ASN A 359 -0.83 28.76 4.46
CA ASN A 359 -1.56 27.87 3.58
C ASN A 359 -0.88 27.68 2.21
N GLU A 360 -0.15 28.69 1.72
CA GLU A 360 0.55 28.58 0.44
C GLU A 360 1.74 27.63 0.56
N ARG A 361 2.56 27.77 1.59
CA ARG A 361 3.66 26.84 1.88
C ARG A 361 3.15 25.41 2.10
N ALA A 362 2.07 25.24 2.87
CA ALA A 362 1.43 23.96 3.11
C ALA A 362 1.02 23.27 1.81
N ARG A 363 0.34 24.03 0.93
CA ARG A 363 -0.11 23.52 -0.37
C ARG A 363 1.06 23.16 -1.29
N GLN A 364 2.10 23.98 -1.34
CA GLN A 364 3.29 23.72 -2.15
C GLN A 364 4.03 22.47 -1.65
N ALA A 365 4.22 22.31 -0.35
CA ALA A 365 4.81 21.10 0.24
C ALA A 365 3.97 19.85 -0.09
N ALA A 366 2.65 19.95 0.04
CA ALA A 366 1.75 18.85 -0.29
C ALA A 366 1.83 18.46 -1.78
N LEU A 367 1.88 19.40 -2.70
CA LEU A 367 2.03 19.14 -4.13
C LEU A 367 3.36 18.46 -4.47
N ARG A 368 4.47 18.85 -3.80
CA ARG A 368 5.76 18.19 -3.98
C ARG A 368 5.70 16.72 -3.53
N GLY A 369 5.10 16.45 -2.37
CA GLY A 369 4.95 15.08 -1.89
C GLY A 369 4.04 14.22 -2.79
N LEU A 370 2.94 14.80 -3.31
CA LEU A 370 2.03 14.12 -4.24
C LEU A 370 2.65 13.85 -5.61
N ALA A 371 3.62 14.66 -6.05
CA ALA A 371 4.37 14.38 -7.27
C ALA A 371 5.18 13.07 -7.18
N GLU A 372 5.58 12.67 -5.98
CA GLU A 372 6.26 11.40 -5.73
C GLU A 372 5.27 10.28 -5.33
N ASN A 373 4.24 10.58 -4.55
CA ASN A 373 3.21 9.62 -4.11
C ASN A 373 1.81 10.27 -4.16
N GLY A 374 1.13 10.15 -5.29
CA GLY A 374 -0.21 10.70 -5.52
C GLY A 374 -1.31 10.09 -4.64
N CYS A 375 -1.01 9.00 -3.95
CA CYS A 375 -1.96 8.31 -3.06
C CYS A 375 -1.76 8.65 -1.57
N GLN A 376 -0.84 9.55 -1.22
CA GLN A 376 -0.66 9.97 0.17
C GLN A 376 -1.90 10.76 0.64
N SER A 377 -2.63 10.18 1.59
CA SER A 377 -3.98 10.61 1.98
C SER A 377 -3.99 12.03 2.57
N GLU A 378 -3.10 12.31 3.53
CA GLU A 378 -3.10 13.59 4.24
C GLU A 378 -2.69 14.75 3.33
N LEU A 379 -1.72 14.52 2.44
CA LEU A 379 -1.32 15.53 1.45
C LEU A 379 -2.46 15.83 0.46
N ASN A 380 -3.21 14.81 0.03
CA ASN A 380 -4.43 15.00 -0.78
C ASN A 380 -5.48 15.84 -0.04
N ARG A 381 -5.68 15.60 1.26
CA ARG A 381 -6.62 16.33 2.09
C ARG A 381 -6.22 17.81 2.23
N ILE A 382 -4.92 18.08 2.40
CA ILE A 382 -4.39 19.47 2.45
C ILE A 382 -4.65 20.18 1.13
N VAL A 383 -4.32 19.57 -0.02
CA VAL A 383 -4.55 20.20 -1.34
C VAL A 383 -6.02 20.45 -1.62
N LYS A 384 -6.91 19.56 -1.12
CA LYS A 384 -8.37 19.71 -1.24
C LYS A 384 -8.98 20.69 -0.23
N GLY A 385 -8.20 21.26 0.69
CA GLY A 385 -8.69 22.13 1.76
C GLY A 385 -9.58 21.43 2.77
N ILE A 386 -9.33 20.15 3.01
CA ILE A 386 -10.09 19.29 3.94
C ILE A 386 -9.42 19.24 5.33
N LEU A 387 -8.12 19.49 5.38
CA LEU A 387 -7.32 19.55 6.60
C LEU A 387 -7.16 20.97 7.08
#